data_b6797032abfe471f8b84a838cc38f5c4
#
_entry.id   b6797032abfe471f8b84a838cc38f5c4
#
_cell.length_a   1.000
_cell.length_b   1.000
_cell.length_c   1.000
_cell.angle_alpha   90.00
_cell.angle_beta   90.00
_cell.angle_gamma   90.00
#
_symmetry.space_group_name_H-M   'P 1'
#
loop_
_entity.id
_entity.type
_entity.pdbx_description
1 polymer ?
#
loop_
_entity_poly.entity_id
_entity_poly.type
_entity_poly.pdbx_seq_one_letter_code
_entity_poly.pdbx_strand_id
1 'polypeptide(L)'
;MTNKKSLASWFYTLTIDYTETATHSKKVIKVIRDKIGFRNILMSDDISMRGLKYSIKQNTKRAFTAGCNLVLHCNGNFKEMVIVADNSPLLSKFLINKTSQIYKILS
;
A
#
# COMPACT_ATOMS: atom_id res chain seq x y z
N MET A 1 -15.08 5.69 -0.43
CA MET A 1 -16.01 4.56 -0.56
C MET A 1 -15.33 3.29 -0.09
N THR A 2 -15.83 2.73 0.98
CA THR A 2 -15.34 1.43 1.42
C THR A 2 -15.99 0.39 0.53
N ASN A 3 -15.23 -0.27 -0.28
CA ASN A 3 -15.74 -1.33 -1.12
C ASN A 3 -15.53 -2.69 -0.45
N LYS A 4 -16.21 -3.70 -0.97
CA LYS A 4 -16.13 -5.07 -0.44
C LYS A 4 -14.69 -5.61 -0.45
N LYS A 5 -13.87 -5.17 -1.41
CA LYS A 5 -12.48 -5.64 -1.53
C LYS A 5 -11.60 -5.10 -0.40
N SER A 6 -11.83 -3.87 0.08
CA SER A 6 -11.10 -3.33 1.24
C SER A 6 -11.43 -4.09 2.53
N LEU A 7 -12.71 -4.40 2.75
CA LEU A 7 -13.14 -5.21 3.89
C LEU A 7 -12.59 -6.64 3.81
N ALA A 8 -12.56 -7.23 2.62
CA ALA A 8 -11.98 -8.54 2.41
C ALA A 8 -10.48 -8.55 2.73
N SER A 9 -9.74 -7.48 2.40
CA SER A 9 -8.33 -7.35 2.74
C SER A 9 -8.10 -7.45 4.25
N TRP A 10 -8.90 -6.75 5.05
CA TRP A 10 -8.84 -6.83 6.51
C TRP A 10 -9.06 -8.25 7.03
N PHE A 11 -10.08 -8.92 6.52
CA PHE A 11 -10.42 -10.27 6.91
C PHE A 11 -9.27 -11.24 6.60
N TYR A 12 -8.71 -11.16 5.40
CA TYR A 12 -7.60 -12.02 4.97
C TYR A 12 -6.32 -11.78 5.77
N THR A 13 -6.09 -10.58 6.26
CA THR A 13 -4.94 -10.31 7.12
C THR A 13 -4.95 -11.20 8.36
N LEU A 14 -6.11 -11.40 8.97
CA LEU A 14 -6.24 -12.21 10.18
C LEU A 14 -6.12 -13.72 9.92
N THR A 15 -6.44 -14.17 8.72
CA THR A 15 -6.50 -15.60 8.41
C THR A 15 -5.33 -16.14 7.61
N ILE A 16 -4.64 -15.28 6.85
CA ILE A 16 -3.58 -15.69 5.92
C ILE A 16 -2.20 -15.43 6.47
N ASP A 17 -2.00 -14.33 7.17
CA ASP A 17 -0.69 -13.95 7.68
C ASP A 17 -0.78 -13.35 9.08
N TYR A 18 -0.30 -14.11 10.07
CA TYR A 18 -0.24 -13.68 11.45
C TYR A 18 1.01 -12.88 11.79
N THR A 19 2.01 -12.89 10.91
CA THR A 19 3.34 -12.34 11.21
C THR A 19 3.50 -10.90 10.74
N GLU A 20 2.75 -10.50 9.71
CA GLU A 20 2.84 -9.17 9.13
C GLU A 20 1.47 -8.54 8.97
N THR A 21 1.43 -7.19 9.00
CA THR A 21 0.23 -6.45 8.64
C THR A 21 -0.07 -6.58 7.15
N ALA A 22 -1.29 -6.27 6.73
CA ALA A 22 -1.67 -6.32 5.31
C ALA A 22 -0.71 -5.50 4.43
N THR A 23 -0.30 -4.32 4.89
CA THR A 23 0.63 -3.43 4.19
C THR A 23 1.97 -4.10 3.89
N HIS A 24 2.47 -4.94 4.80
CA HIS A 24 3.77 -5.61 4.68
C HIS A 24 3.67 -7.06 4.21
N SER A 25 2.48 -7.58 4.01
CA SER A 25 2.28 -8.99 3.69
C SER A 25 2.18 -9.23 2.20
N LYS A 26 3.22 -9.81 1.62
CA LYS A 26 3.21 -10.29 0.25
C LYS A 26 2.08 -11.30 -0.01
N LYS A 27 1.81 -12.16 0.98
CA LYS A 27 0.76 -13.18 0.90
C LYS A 27 -0.62 -12.56 0.78
N VAL A 28 -0.93 -11.58 1.62
CA VAL A 28 -2.22 -10.89 1.59
C VAL A 28 -2.39 -10.12 0.28
N ILE A 29 -1.37 -9.39 -0.14
CA ILE A 29 -1.44 -8.61 -1.39
C ILE A 29 -1.60 -9.54 -2.60
N LYS A 30 -0.93 -10.68 -2.60
CA LYS A 30 -1.10 -11.67 -3.67
C LYS A 30 -2.53 -12.19 -3.73
N VAL A 31 -3.16 -12.46 -2.59
CA VAL A 31 -4.57 -12.87 -2.54
C VAL A 31 -5.47 -11.77 -3.11
N ILE A 32 -5.22 -10.52 -2.75
CA ILE A 32 -5.98 -9.38 -3.26
C ILE A 32 -5.87 -9.31 -4.78
N ARG A 33 -4.67 -9.48 -5.34
CA ARG A 33 -4.43 -9.43 -6.78
C ARG A 33 -5.01 -10.63 -7.53
N ASP A 34 -4.73 -11.84 -7.04
CA ASP A 34 -5.00 -13.06 -7.77
C ASP A 34 -6.40 -13.62 -7.49
N LYS A 35 -6.79 -13.74 -6.24
CA LYS A 35 -8.07 -14.36 -5.86
C LYS A 35 -9.23 -13.38 -5.86
N ILE A 36 -9.02 -12.19 -5.32
CA ILE A 36 -10.04 -11.14 -5.33
C ILE A 36 -10.09 -10.44 -6.68
N GLY A 37 -8.96 -10.41 -7.39
CA GLY A 37 -8.88 -9.84 -8.74
C GLY A 37 -8.86 -8.32 -8.76
N PHE A 38 -8.35 -7.68 -7.70
CA PHE A 38 -8.25 -6.24 -7.65
C PHE A 38 -7.12 -5.76 -8.59
N ARG A 39 -7.46 -4.99 -9.61
CA ARG A 39 -6.54 -4.57 -10.68
C ARG A 39 -6.17 -3.09 -10.64
N ASN A 40 -6.63 -2.36 -9.65
CA ASN A 40 -6.35 -0.92 -9.52
C ASN A 40 -5.18 -0.64 -8.57
N ILE A 41 -4.93 0.66 -8.33
CA ILE A 41 -3.87 1.11 -7.42
C ILE A 41 -4.14 0.56 -6.02
N LEU A 42 -3.14 -0.07 -5.45
CA LEU A 42 -3.16 -0.56 -4.08
C LEU A 42 -2.33 0.37 -3.22
N MET A 43 -2.98 1.02 -2.26
CA MET A 43 -2.35 1.95 -1.34
C MET A 43 -2.15 1.28 0.01
N SER A 44 -1.01 1.55 0.66
CA SER A 44 -0.74 1.07 2.01
C SER A 44 -1.65 1.72 3.04
N ASP A 45 -1.69 1.14 4.23
CA ASP A 45 -2.12 1.88 5.41
C ASP A 45 -1.12 3.01 5.71
N ASP A 46 -1.48 3.91 6.63
CA ASP A 46 -0.56 4.95 7.08
C ASP A 46 0.71 4.31 7.68
N ILE A 47 1.84 4.50 6.99
CA ILE A 47 3.11 3.91 7.42
C ILE A 47 3.72 4.58 8.65
N SER A 48 3.15 5.68 9.12
CA SER A 48 3.55 6.35 10.36
C SER A 48 2.80 5.83 11.58
N MET A 49 1.81 4.96 11.41
CA MET A 49 1.02 4.46 12.54
C MET A 49 1.80 3.49 13.42
N ARG A 50 1.45 3.50 14.72
CA ARG A 50 2.15 2.71 15.74
C ARG A 50 2.04 1.19 15.59
N GLY A 51 1.07 0.70 14.86
CA GLY A 51 0.89 -0.73 14.60
C GLY A 51 1.95 -1.35 13.69
N LEU A 52 2.76 -0.54 13.01
CA LEU A 52 3.84 -1.02 12.18
C LEU A 52 5.13 -1.10 13.01
N LYS A 53 5.79 -2.27 12.96
CA LYS A 53 6.88 -2.62 13.88
C LYS A 53 8.23 -1.96 13.57
N TYR A 54 8.39 -1.40 12.39
CA TYR A 54 9.69 -1.03 11.86
C TYR A 54 9.83 0.49 11.76
N SER A 55 11.04 0.96 11.43
CA SER A 55 11.29 2.38 11.16
C SER A 55 10.52 2.83 9.91
N ILE A 56 10.37 4.14 9.75
CA ILE A 56 9.72 4.72 8.55
C ILE A 56 10.40 4.24 7.26
N LYS A 57 11.71 4.20 7.24
CA LYS A 57 12.48 3.69 6.09
C LYS A 57 12.11 2.25 5.77
N GLN A 58 12.11 1.39 6.78
CA GLN A 58 11.78 -0.03 6.60
C GLN A 58 10.31 -0.24 6.26
N ASN A 59 9.41 0.51 6.89
CA ASN A 59 7.98 0.43 6.58
C ASN A 59 7.72 0.78 5.12
N THR A 60 8.36 1.82 4.60
CA THR A 60 8.26 2.22 3.19
C THR A 60 8.73 1.10 2.28
N LYS A 61 9.93 0.59 2.51
CA LYS A 61 10.51 -0.49 1.68
C LYS A 61 9.67 -1.76 1.72
N ARG A 62 9.20 -2.14 2.91
CA ARG A 62 8.39 -3.36 3.07
C ARG A 62 7.05 -3.24 2.36
N ALA A 63 6.41 -2.08 2.41
CA ALA A 63 5.14 -1.86 1.71
C ALA A 63 5.30 -2.04 0.19
N PHE A 64 6.32 -1.43 -0.39
CA PHE A 64 6.57 -1.59 -1.83
C PHE A 64 7.01 -3.01 -2.19
N THR A 65 7.86 -3.63 -1.39
CA THR A 65 8.29 -5.02 -1.62
C THR A 65 7.11 -5.98 -1.54
N ALA A 66 6.15 -5.72 -0.66
CA ALA A 66 4.95 -6.53 -0.54
C ALA A 66 4.03 -6.39 -1.76
N GLY A 67 4.08 -5.28 -2.48
CA GLY A 67 3.31 -5.08 -3.69
C GLY A 67 2.41 -3.86 -3.71
N CYS A 68 2.51 -2.97 -2.71
CA CYS A 68 1.77 -1.71 -2.73
C CYS A 68 2.28 -0.82 -3.85
N ASN A 69 1.37 -0.11 -4.51
CA ASN A 69 1.72 0.85 -5.58
C ASN A 69 2.03 2.22 -5.01
N LEU A 70 1.38 2.59 -3.91
CA LEU A 70 1.55 3.86 -3.21
C LEU A 70 1.63 3.60 -1.71
N VAL A 71 2.35 4.46 -1.00
CA VAL A 71 2.35 4.46 0.46
C VAL A 71 1.71 5.73 0.98
N LEU A 72 1.02 5.61 2.11
CA LEU A 72 0.37 6.71 2.78
C LEU A 72 1.16 7.10 4.02
N HIS A 73 1.41 8.41 4.19
CA HIS A 73 2.09 8.96 5.36
C HIS A 73 1.29 10.16 5.85
N CYS A 74 0.78 10.11 7.07
CA CYS A 74 -0.24 11.04 7.54
C CYS A 74 0.17 11.98 8.68
N ASN A 75 1.39 11.84 9.26
CA ASN A 75 1.71 12.62 10.44
C ASN A 75 2.28 14.03 10.17
N GLY A 76 2.54 14.37 8.91
CA GLY A 76 3.03 15.70 8.54
C GLY A 76 4.48 15.99 8.92
N ASN A 77 5.23 15.05 9.44
CA ASN A 77 6.63 15.23 9.79
C ASN A 77 7.49 15.30 8.52
N PHE A 78 8.09 16.46 8.29
CA PHE A 78 8.85 16.70 7.05
C PHE A 78 10.06 15.76 6.89
N LYS A 79 10.79 15.49 7.98
CA LYS A 79 11.94 14.57 7.93
C LYS A 79 11.52 13.17 7.53
N GLU A 80 10.40 12.69 8.06
CA GLU A 80 9.85 11.39 7.67
C GLU A 80 9.40 11.38 6.22
N MET A 81 8.77 12.45 5.75
CA MET A 81 8.33 12.58 4.36
C MET A 81 9.49 12.47 3.39
N VAL A 82 10.64 13.06 3.70
CA VAL A 82 11.86 12.94 2.91
C VAL A 82 12.36 11.49 2.89
N ILE A 83 12.34 10.82 4.04
CA ILE A 83 12.75 9.40 4.11
C ILE A 83 11.84 8.53 3.25
N VAL A 84 10.55 8.77 3.29
CA VAL A 84 9.59 8.03 2.46
C VAL A 84 9.87 8.25 0.97
N ALA A 85 10.07 9.49 0.56
CA ALA A 85 10.36 9.82 -0.83
C ALA A 85 11.65 9.15 -1.30
N ASP A 86 12.71 9.20 -0.50
CA ASP A 86 14.01 8.60 -0.84
C ASP A 86 13.97 7.08 -0.95
N ASN A 87 13.02 6.43 -0.29
CA ASN A 87 12.90 4.99 -0.28
C ASN A 87 11.74 4.47 -1.14
N SER A 88 11.10 5.35 -1.90
CA SER A 88 10.05 4.99 -2.85
C SER A 88 10.66 4.71 -4.22
N PRO A 89 10.13 3.72 -4.97
CA PRO A 89 10.61 3.43 -6.32
C PRO A 89 10.17 4.50 -7.32
N LEU A 90 10.77 4.46 -8.51
CA LEU A 90 10.33 5.29 -9.63
C LEU A 90 8.92 4.88 -10.06
N LEU A 91 8.20 5.82 -10.69
CA LEU A 91 6.85 5.54 -11.19
C LEU A 91 6.87 4.42 -12.23
N SER A 92 6.01 3.42 -12.02
CA SER A 92 5.83 2.33 -12.98
C SER A 92 4.87 2.75 -14.09
N LYS A 93 4.92 2.04 -15.22
CA LYS A 93 3.94 2.23 -16.31
C LYS A 93 2.51 1.98 -15.82
N PHE A 94 2.33 0.97 -14.98
CA PHE A 94 1.04 0.66 -14.38
C PHE A 94 0.49 1.87 -13.62
N LEU A 95 1.30 2.47 -12.76
CA LEU A 95 0.90 3.60 -11.93
C LEU A 95 0.60 4.84 -12.79
N ILE A 96 1.45 5.12 -13.79
CA ILE A 96 1.22 6.22 -14.72
C ILE A 96 -0.11 6.05 -15.47
N ASN A 97 -0.39 4.86 -15.98
CA ASN A 97 -1.63 4.58 -16.69
C ASN A 97 -2.86 4.74 -15.80
N LYS A 98 -2.81 4.21 -14.58
CA LYS A 98 -3.93 4.28 -13.64
C LYS A 98 -4.20 5.70 -13.17
N THR A 99 -3.18 6.48 -12.88
CA THR A 99 -3.35 7.88 -12.48
C THR A 99 -3.88 8.72 -13.65
N SER A 100 -3.46 8.46 -14.87
CA SER A 100 -3.99 9.11 -16.07
C SER A 100 -5.48 8.84 -16.25
N GLN A 101 -5.93 7.62 -15.99
CA GLN A 101 -7.35 7.27 -16.04
C GLN A 101 -8.15 8.03 -14.98
N ILE A 102 -7.62 8.17 -13.78
CA ILE A 102 -8.25 8.95 -12.71
C ILE A 102 -8.41 10.42 -13.14
N TYR A 103 -7.39 11.01 -13.73
CA TYR A 103 -7.46 12.37 -14.25
C TYR A 103 -8.55 12.53 -15.29
N LYS A 104 -8.70 11.59 -16.21
CA LYS A 104 -9.77 11.65 -17.23
C LYS A 104 -11.15 11.59 -16.59
N ILE A 105 -11.33 10.80 -15.55
CA ILE A 105 -12.61 10.69 -14.84
C ILE A 105 -12.93 11.98 -14.11
N LEU A 106 -11.95 12.63 -13.52
CA LEU A 106 -12.12 13.86 -12.73
C LEU A 106 -12.23 15.13 -13.59
N SER A 107 -11.77 15.08 -14.83
CA SER A 107 -11.91 16.20 -15.77
C SER A 107 -13.22 16.08 -16.57
#